data_94bf4a1b5be2a719ddb845f04a786aea
#
_entry.id   94bf4a1b5be2a719ddb845f04a786aea
#
_cell.length_a   1.000
_cell.length_b   1.000
_cell.length_c   1.000
_cell.angle_alpha   90.00
_cell.angle_beta   90.00
_cell.angle_gamma   90.00
#
_symmetry.space_group_name_H-M   'P 1'
#
loop_
_entity.id
_entity.type
_entity.pdbx_description
1 polymer ?
#
loop_
_entity_poly.entity_id
_entity_poly.type
_entity_poly.pdbx_seq_one_letter_code
_entity_poly.pdbx_strand_id
1 'polypeptide(L)'
;MQKNQIFTCLIVLGVTALTSCSLHETHAASEQAVVPVQVRAPAVVERAESVSASGSVEGSETADVAFLVGGRVVRVLVEEGQHVSKGQLLAEIEPTDYRNALNAAEAQKAAAAAVEQRADAGVRKQELEQARIEFERAEDEYKRMKFLVERKSLPPNDFQKIEAAYKAAKERYDMAQEGTRKEDRAAATAQAHAADAQASEERKRLDDTRLLAPISGNIGMRRVDPGQTVAAGTPVFSIVEINPVKVRVGVPEAEIAKVHQGAAAEISAPSLDGRRFAGKVAIIGVAAEPTSRTYTVKILVPNPGPVLLAGMVAEARIFGPAKVKSLTIPGEAVVPDPQGAPNVFVYSADRKRVYGRRVEVGLPVGNEVEIRSGLSGSEQVVVAGQQKVREGSLVEIAGGAR
;
A
#
# COMPACT_ATOMS: atom_id res chain seq x y z
N MET A 1 75.71 -1.29 23.94
CA MET A 1 76.44 -0.45 24.92
C MET A 1 75.74 -0.68 26.24
N GLN A 2 76.36 -1.50 27.05
CA GLN A 2 77.11 -1.20 28.31
C GLN A 2 76.14 -0.83 29.41
N LYS A 3 76.20 -1.34 30.62
CA LYS A 3 77.11 -2.18 31.44
C LYS A 3 76.41 -2.43 32.78
N ASN A 4 76.38 -3.68 33.29
CA ASN A 4 77.12 -4.11 34.49
C ASN A 4 76.97 -3.25 35.76
N GLN A 5 76.61 -3.81 36.91
CA GLN A 5 77.48 -4.55 37.91
C GLN A 5 76.57 -4.92 39.10
N ILE A 6 76.48 -6.16 39.60
CA ILE A 6 77.34 -6.88 40.50
C ILE A 6 77.67 -6.12 41.83
N PHE A 7 77.25 -6.67 42.96
CA PHE A 7 77.97 -6.82 44.21
C PHE A 7 77.09 -7.57 45.23
N THR A 8 77.27 -8.78 45.54
CA THR A 8 78.19 -9.58 46.36
C THR A 8 78.14 -9.31 47.87
N CYS A 9 77.87 -10.41 48.65
CA CYS A 9 78.32 -10.88 49.94
C CYS A 9 77.85 -10.20 51.22
N LEU A 10 77.31 -10.92 52.19
CA LEU A 10 78.05 -11.50 53.28
C LEU A 10 77.23 -12.45 54.18
N ILE A 11 77.78 -13.55 54.51
CA ILE A 11 77.34 -14.61 55.42
C ILE A 11 77.59 -14.16 56.86
N VAL A 12 76.69 -14.40 57.82
CA VAL A 12 77.01 -14.65 59.20
C VAL A 12 76.10 -15.72 59.79
N LEU A 13 76.71 -16.73 60.27
CA LEU A 13 76.25 -17.93 60.97
C LEU A 13 75.82 -17.57 62.39
N GLY A 14 74.76 -18.18 62.90
CA GLY A 14 74.45 -18.10 64.34
C GLY A 14 73.46 -19.20 64.73
N VAL A 15 74.01 -20.26 65.28
CA VAL A 15 73.31 -21.40 65.88
C VAL A 15 72.71 -20.97 67.23
N THR A 16 71.47 -21.30 67.57
CA THR A 16 71.10 -21.99 68.84
C THR A 16 69.60 -22.17 69.01
N ALA A 17 69.25 -23.37 69.35
CA ALA A 17 68.35 -23.86 70.40
C ALA A 17 66.87 -24.08 70.10
N LEU A 18 66.63 -25.36 70.15
CA LEU A 18 65.36 -26.06 70.29
C LEU A 18 64.44 -25.53 71.44
N THR A 19 63.22 -25.15 71.14
CA THR A 19 62.11 -25.37 72.08
C THR A 19 60.87 -25.80 71.30
N SER A 20 60.46 -27.03 71.49
CA SER A 20 59.26 -27.69 71.09
C SER A 20 58.08 -27.02 71.75
N CYS A 21 57.13 -26.43 70.96
CA CYS A 21 55.85 -26.09 71.41
C CYS A 21 54.84 -26.67 70.42
N SER A 22 54.15 -27.72 70.79
CA SER A 22 53.02 -28.33 70.08
C SER A 22 51.87 -27.33 70.06
N LEU A 23 51.72 -26.67 68.88
CA LEU A 23 50.50 -25.94 68.60
C LEU A 23 49.42 -26.95 68.11
N HIS A 24 48.50 -27.14 69.02
CA HIS A 24 47.22 -27.80 68.72
C HIS A 24 46.45 -26.92 67.70
N GLU A 25 46.41 -27.29 66.41
CA GLU A 25 45.51 -26.69 65.44
C GLU A 25 44.11 -27.09 65.80
N THR A 26 43.39 -26.26 66.55
CA THR A 26 41.95 -26.28 66.65
C THR A 26 41.41 -25.90 65.28
N HIS A 27 40.97 -26.90 64.51
CA HIS A 27 40.09 -26.69 63.38
C HIS A 27 38.82 -26.05 63.95
N ALA A 28 38.77 -24.71 63.90
CA ALA A 28 37.54 -23.99 64.07
C ALA A 28 36.68 -24.34 62.86
N ALA A 29 35.74 -25.25 63.07
CA ALA A 29 34.64 -25.45 62.11
C ALA A 29 33.99 -24.06 61.93
N SER A 30 34.21 -23.44 60.77
CA SER A 30 33.49 -22.22 60.36
C SER A 30 32.03 -22.56 60.42
N GLU A 31 31.36 -22.08 61.48
CA GLU A 31 29.89 -22.08 61.58
C GLU A 31 29.36 -21.32 60.35
N GLN A 32 29.02 -22.06 59.32
CA GLN A 32 28.48 -21.48 58.09
C GLN A 32 27.19 -20.74 58.46
N ALA A 33 27.27 -19.40 58.50
CA ALA A 33 26.12 -18.55 58.79
C ALA A 33 24.98 -18.91 57.84
N VAL A 34 23.85 -19.31 58.40
CA VAL A 34 22.64 -19.63 57.66
C VAL A 34 22.05 -18.32 57.11
N VAL A 35 21.95 -18.22 55.79
CA VAL A 35 21.46 -17.01 55.14
C VAL A 35 19.94 -17.17 54.90
N PRO A 36 19.11 -16.24 55.39
CA PRO A 36 17.68 -16.27 55.11
C PRO A 36 17.47 -15.88 53.62
N VAL A 37 16.71 -16.72 52.90
CA VAL A 37 16.36 -16.51 51.49
C VAL A 37 14.88 -16.77 51.26
N GLN A 38 14.33 -16.12 50.23
CA GLN A 38 12.98 -16.48 49.72
C GLN A 38 13.16 -17.27 48.42
N VAL A 39 12.40 -18.33 48.30
CA VAL A 39 12.41 -19.20 47.13
C VAL A 39 11.04 -19.22 46.47
N ARG A 40 11.03 -19.30 45.15
CA ARG A 40 9.82 -19.42 44.35
C ARG A 40 10.04 -20.40 43.20
N ALA A 41 9.04 -21.18 42.90
CA ALA A 41 9.10 -21.97 41.66
C ALA A 41 8.89 -21.06 40.42
N PRO A 42 9.60 -21.33 39.32
CA PRO A 42 9.35 -20.64 38.08
C PRO A 42 7.88 -20.72 37.67
N ALA A 43 7.30 -19.61 37.22
CA ALA A 43 5.93 -19.57 36.72
C ALA A 43 5.92 -20.00 35.23
N VAL A 44 4.91 -20.78 34.86
CA VAL A 44 4.67 -21.11 33.45
C VAL A 44 3.73 -20.09 32.87
N VAL A 45 4.20 -19.30 31.94
CA VAL A 45 3.41 -18.30 31.23
C VAL A 45 3.20 -18.77 29.79
N GLU A 46 1.92 -18.82 29.38
CA GLU A 46 1.58 -19.06 27.96
C GLU A 46 1.53 -17.72 27.23
N ARG A 47 2.31 -17.58 26.19
CA ARG A 47 2.27 -16.41 25.32
C ARG A 47 2.15 -16.82 23.86
N ALA A 48 1.57 -15.96 23.04
CA ALA A 48 1.58 -16.16 21.60
C ALA A 48 3.06 -16.13 21.10
N GLU A 49 3.41 -17.07 20.28
CA GLU A 49 4.65 -17.00 19.52
C GLU A 49 4.65 -15.73 18.69
N SER A 50 5.78 -15.06 18.57
CA SER A 50 5.85 -13.81 17.81
C SER A 50 7.09 -13.76 16.93
N VAL A 51 6.89 -13.20 15.74
CA VAL A 51 7.97 -12.90 14.79
C VAL A 51 8.22 -11.40 14.80
N SER A 52 9.47 -11.01 14.97
CA SER A 52 9.89 -9.60 14.90
C SER A 52 10.53 -9.33 13.54
N ALA A 53 10.08 -8.28 12.88
CA ALA A 53 10.60 -7.88 11.58
C ALA A 53 10.63 -6.35 11.46
N SER A 54 11.66 -5.83 10.82
CA SER A 54 11.79 -4.40 10.53
C SER A 54 11.36 -4.08 9.10
N GLY A 55 10.97 -2.85 8.86
CA GLY A 55 10.55 -2.40 7.55
C GLY A 55 10.21 -0.92 7.52
N SER A 56 9.34 -0.53 6.60
CA SER A 56 8.95 0.87 6.40
C SER A 56 7.44 1.04 6.34
N VAL A 57 7.00 2.22 6.74
CA VAL A 57 5.62 2.67 6.59
C VAL A 57 5.40 3.12 5.14
N GLU A 58 4.35 2.65 4.52
CA GLU A 58 3.89 3.05 3.18
C GLU A 58 2.45 3.58 3.26
N GLY A 59 2.07 4.44 2.33
CA GLY A 59 0.65 4.77 2.16
C GLY A 59 -0.18 3.53 1.81
N SER A 60 -1.44 3.51 2.21
CA SER A 60 -2.35 2.44 1.79
C SER A 60 -2.54 2.44 0.28
N GLU A 61 -2.59 3.63 -0.30
CA GLU A 61 -2.64 3.87 -1.74
C GLU A 61 -1.76 5.08 -2.07
N THR A 62 -1.10 5.05 -3.22
CA THR A 62 -0.29 6.15 -3.72
C THR A 62 -0.62 6.36 -5.18
N ALA A 63 -0.89 7.60 -5.57
CA ALA A 63 -1.16 7.97 -6.95
C ALA A 63 -0.26 9.14 -7.36
N ASP A 64 0.56 8.89 -8.39
CA ASP A 64 1.26 9.96 -9.08
C ASP A 64 0.34 10.54 -10.14
N VAL A 65 0.04 11.83 -10.03
CA VAL A 65 -0.97 12.52 -10.83
C VAL A 65 -0.29 13.43 -11.84
N ALA A 66 -0.66 13.26 -13.11
CA ALA A 66 -0.14 14.01 -14.24
C ALA A 66 -1.27 14.60 -15.07
N PHE A 67 -1.02 15.71 -15.75
CA PHE A 67 -1.93 16.19 -16.78
C PHE A 67 -1.92 15.25 -17.99
N LEU A 68 -3.08 14.98 -18.57
CA LEU A 68 -3.21 14.19 -19.80
C LEU A 68 -2.92 15.00 -21.06
N VAL A 69 -2.90 16.33 -20.95
CA VAL A 69 -2.60 17.29 -22.00
C VAL A 69 -1.51 18.26 -21.54
N GLY A 70 -0.70 18.79 -22.47
CA GLY A 70 0.37 19.71 -22.13
C GLY A 70 -0.10 21.16 -22.11
N GLY A 71 0.63 22.03 -21.40
CA GLY A 71 0.34 23.45 -21.39
C GLY A 71 0.98 24.19 -20.25
N ARG A 72 0.74 25.52 -20.19
CA ARG A 72 1.22 26.36 -19.10
C ARG A 72 0.25 26.28 -17.91
N VAL A 73 0.77 25.99 -16.72
CA VAL A 73 -0.02 25.95 -15.49
C VAL A 73 -0.43 27.37 -15.09
N VAL A 74 -1.72 27.60 -14.97
CA VAL A 74 -2.28 28.91 -14.57
C VAL A 74 -2.45 28.98 -13.06
N ARG A 75 -2.94 27.89 -12.45
CA ARG A 75 -3.25 27.83 -11.03
C ARG A 75 -2.86 26.49 -10.43
N VAL A 76 -2.34 26.56 -9.22
CA VAL A 76 -2.15 25.42 -8.31
C VAL A 76 -2.96 25.75 -7.06
N LEU A 77 -3.85 24.85 -6.65
CA LEU A 77 -4.86 25.10 -5.62
C LEU A 77 -4.60 24.33 -4.33
N VAL A 78 -3.51 23.54 -4.30
CA VAL A 78 -3.16 22.66 -3.17
C VAL A 78 -1.68 22.78 -2.85
N GLU A 79 -1.33 22.53 -1.59
CA GLU A 79 0.03 22.55 -1.07
C GLU A 79 0.46 21.16 -0.57
N GLU A 80 1.77 20.95 -0.41
CA GLU A 80 2.31 19.74 0.18
C GLU A 80 1.80 19.55 1.62
N GLY A 81 1.47 18.32 1.98
CA GLY A 81 0.88 17.97 3.26
C GLY A 81 -0.63 18.18 3.35
N GLN A 82 -1.24 18.95 2.45
CA GLN A 82 -2.68 19.23 2.46
C GLN A 82 -3.48 17.96 2.16
N HIS A 83 -4.57 17.75 2.89
CA HIS A 83 -5.53 16.70 2.59
C HIS A 83 -6.43 17.08 1.41
N VAL A 84 -6.62 16.15 0.48
CA VAL A 84 -7.48 16.30 -0.69
C VAL A 84 -8.47 15.14 -0.79
N SER A 85 -9.66 15.44 -1.29
CA SER A 85 -10.70 14.43 -1.55
C SER A 85 -10.67 14.00 -3.02
N LYS A 86 -11.05 12.75 -3.29
CA LYS A 86 -11.21 12.25 -4.66
C LYS A 86 -12.12 13.17 -5.48
N GLY A 87 -11.68 13.55 -6.68
CA GLY A 87 -12.37 14.49 -7.57
C GLY A 87 -12.10 15.96 -7.28
N GLN A 88 -11.33 16.30 -6.24
CA GLN A 88 -10.95 17.68 -5.95
C GLN A 88 -10.00 18.22 -7.01
N LEU A 89 -10.21 19.48 -7.43
CA LEU A 89 -9.33 20.18 -8.37
C LEU A 89 -8.01 20.53 -7.69
N LEU A 90 -6.91 20.07 -8.28
CA LEU A 90 -5.55 20.29 -7.77
C LEU A 90 -4.85 21.45 -8.48
N ALA A 91 -4.92 21.46 -9.79
CA ALA A 91 -4.29 22.47 -10.64
C ALA A 91 -5.01 22.59 -11.97
N GLU A 92 -4.73 23.66 -12.71
CA GLU A 92 -5.32 23.95 -14.01
C GLU A 92 -4.27 24.52 -14.96
N ILE A 93 -4.23 24.03 -16.18
CA ILE A 93 -3.44 24.61 -17.27
C ILE A 93 -4.29 25.56 -18.10
N GLU A 94 -3.66 26.45 -18.89
CA GLU A 94 -4.30 27.45 -19.75
C GLU A 94 -5.29 26.79 -20.72
N PRO A 95 -6.61 27.01 -20.57
CA PRO A 95 -7.62 26.27 -21.36
C PRO A 95 -7.99 26.96 -22.66
N THR A 96 -7.42 28.12 -22.98
CA THR A 96 -7.90 28.98 -24.10
C THR A 96 -7.80 28.27 -25.44
N ASP A 97 -6.69 27.64 -25.75
CA ASP A 97 -6.49 26.94 -27.02
C ASP A 97 -7.40 25.72 -27.14
N TYR A 98 -7.57 24.96 -26.06
CA TYR A 98 -8.47 23.82 -25.99
C TYR A 98 -9.94 24.21 -26.14
N ARG A 99 -10.33 25.34 -25.55
CA ARG A 99 -11.68 25.89 -25.70
C ARG A 99 -11.94 26.33 -27.15
N ASN A 100 -10.96 26.97 -27.79
CA ASN A 100 -11.08 27.38 -29.19
C ASN A 100 -11.18 26.18 -30.12
N ALA A 101 -10.39 25.10 -29.87
CA ALA A 101 -10.47 23.86 -30.62
C ALA A 101 -11.84 23.19 -30.45
N LEU A 102 -12.38 23.13 -29.23
CA LEU A 102 -13.74 22.63 -28.99
C LEU A 102 -14.80 23.44 -29.72
N ASN A 103 -14.74 24.78 -29.66
CA ASN A 103 -15.70 25.65 -30.36
C ASN A 103 -15.68 25.42 -31.87
N ALA A 104 -14.50 25.22 -32.46
CA ALA A 104 -14.36 24.89 -33.88
C ALA A 104 -14.96 23.50 -34.21
N ALA A 105 -14.70 22.49 -33.40
CA ALA A 105 -15.28 21.15 -33.57
C ALA A 105 -16.82 21.14 -33.37
N GLU A 106 -17.35 21.91 -32.44
CA GLU A 106 -18.79 22.07 -32.23
C GLU A 106 -19.48 22.77 -33.45
N ALA A 107 -18.81 23.77 -34.02
CA ALA A 107 -19.31 24.38 -35.25
C ALA A 107 -19.30 23.40 -36.42
N GLN A 108 -18.26 22.56 -36.56
CA GLN A 108 -18.22 21.51 -37.56
C GLN A 108 -19.32 20.43 -37.36
N LYS A 109 -19.56 20.01 -36.12
CA LYS A 109 -20.65 19.12 -35.75
C LYS A 109 -22.02 19.72 -36.14
N ALA A 110 -22.25 20.99 -35.83
CA ALA A 110 -23.49 21.66 -36.19
C ALA A 110 -23.69 21.74 -37.72
N ALA A 111 -22.62 22.00 -38.48
CA ALA A 111 -22.67 22.01 -39.95
C ALA A 111 -22.99 20.62 -40.52
N ALA A 112 -22.36 19.56 -40.01
CA ALA A 112 -22.59 18.18 -40.44
C ALA A 112 -24.02 17.71 -40.09
N ALA A 113 -24.54 18.05 -38.92
CA ALA A 113 -25.89 17.78 -38.53
C ALA A 113 -26.95 18.49 -39.44
N ALA A 114 -26.67 19.72 -39.87
CA ALA A 114 -27.53 20.42 -40.83
C ALA A 114 -27.54 19.76 -42.23
N VAL A 115 -26.41 19.18 -42.65
CA VAL A 115 -26.32 18.38 -43.88
C VAL A 115 -27.14 17.10 -43.78
N GLU A 116 -26.99 16.37 -42.66
CA GLU A 116 -27.78 15.16 -42.36
C GLU A 116 -29.29 15.47 -42.37
N GLN A 117 -29.71 16.50 -41.61
CA GLN A 117 -31.10 16.92 -41.56
C GLN A 117 -31.68 17.28 -42.95
N ARG A 118 -30.85 17.91 -43.79
CA ARG A 118 -31.27 18.22 -45.20
C ARG A 118 -31.36 16.95 -46.04
N ALA A 119 -30.45 16.00 -45.87
CA ALA A 119 -30.52 14.71 -46.57
C ALA A 119 -31.73 13.89 -46.14
N ASP A 120 -32.10 13.91 -44.88
CA ASP A 120 -33.30 13.23 -44.35
C ASP A 120 -34.58 13.91 -44.75
N ALA A 121 -34.62 15.23 -44.83
CA ALA A 121 -35.79 15.97 -45.30
C ALA A 121 -36.15 15.68 -46.77
N GLY A 122 -35.18 15.21 -47.56
CA GLY A 122 -35.37 14.83 -48.95
C GLY A 122 -35.69 16.02 -49.85
N VAL A 123 -36.49 15.73 -50.91
CA VAL A 123 -36.91 16.75 -51.87
C VAL A 123 -37.92 17.70 -51.23
N ARG A 124 -37.83 18.99 -51.56
CA ARG A 124 -38.77 19.99 -51.05
C ARG A 124 -40.20 19.66 -51.50
N LYS A 125 -41.20 19.89 -50.62
CA LYS A 125 -42.61 19.64 -50.91
C LYS A 125 -43.06 20.28 -52.20
N GLN A 126 -42.58 21.49 -52.53
CA GLN A 126 -42.92 22.21 -53.76
C GLN A 126 -42.38 21.52 -55.03
N GLU A 127 -41.14 20.96 -54.95
CA GLU A 127 -40.51 20.26 -56.07
C GLU A 127 -41.22 18.92 -56.33
N LEU A 128 -41.61 18.20 -55.27
CA LEU A 128 -42.38 16.98 -55.33
C LEU A 128 -43.81 17.27 -55.99
N GLU A 129 -44.46 18.34 -55.54
CA GLU A 129 -45.76 18.75 -56.04
C GLU A 129 -45.71 19.17 -57.52
N GLN A 130 -44.65 19.88 -57.92
CA GLN A 130 -44.42 20.23 -59.31
C GLN A 130 -44.26 18.98 -60.19
N ALA A 131 -43.41 18.03 -59.73
CA ALA A 131 -43.26 16.77 -60.48
C ALA A 131 -44.53 15.96 -60.55
N ARG A 132 -45.40 15.99 -59.52
CA ARG A 132 -46.72 15.35 -59.51
C ARG A 132 -47.63 15.97 -60.57
N ILE A 133 -47.71 17.29 -60.59
CA ILE A 133 -48.54 18.00 -61.55
C ILE A 133 -48.14 17.72 -63.03
N GLU A 134 -46.77 17.71 -63.25
CA GLU A 134 -46.24 17.36 -64.60
C GLU A 134 -46.57 15.92 -64.99
N PHE A 135 -46.49 14.97 -64.05
CA PHE A 135 -46.86 13.57 -64.28
C PHE A 135 -48.35 13.42 -64.55
N GLU A 136 -49.20 14.00 -63.72
CA GLU A 136 -50.66 13.93 -63.91
C GLU A 136 -51.07 14.48 -65.27
N ARG A 137 -50.49 15.60 -65.70
CA ARG A 137 -50.77 16.18 -67.03
C ARG A 137 -50.33 15.25 -68.17
N ALA A 138 -49.14 14.67 -68.07
CA ALA A 138 -48.63 13.74 -69.09
C ALA A 138 -49.44 12.43 -69.11
N GLU A 139 -49.94 11.97 -67.97
CA GLU A 139 -50.76 10.80 -67.84
C GLU A 139 -52.18 11.02 -68.53
N ASP A 140 -52.80 12.17 -68.31
CA ASP A 140 -54.05 12.52 -68.91
C ASP A 140 -53.93 12.62 -70.40
N GLU A 141 -52.85 13.20 -70.94
CA GLU A 141 -52.61 13.27 -72.38
C GLU A 141 -52.40 11.89 -72.99
N TYR A 142 -51.56 11.03 -72.30
CA TYR A 142 -51.34 9.65 -72.71
C TYR A 142 -52.69 8.84 -72.78
N LYS A 143 -53.54 8.94 -71.76
CA LYS A 143 -54.82 8.25 -71.71
C LYS A 143 -55.77 8.68 -72.85
N ARG A 144 -55.81 9.97 -73.14
CA ARG A 144 -56.61 10.50 -74.27
C ARG A 144 -56.09 10.01 -75.59
N MET A 145 -54.78 10.07 -75.83
CA MET A 145 -54.23 9.69 -77.12
C MET A 145 -54.22 8.18 -77.34
N LYS A 146 -54.07 7.37 -76.29
CA LYS A 146 -54.24 5.91 -76.34
C LYS A 146 -55.64 5.52 -76.88
N PHE A 147 -56.72 6.19 -76.38
CA PHE A 147 -58.08 5.99 -76.84
C PHE A 147 -58.24 6.33 -78.35
N LEU A 148 -57.54 7.37 -78.86
CA LEU A 148 -57.59 7.74 -80.31
C LEU A 148 -56.82 6.74 -81.16
N VAL A 149 -55.71 6.17 -80.70
CA VAL A 149 -54.98 5.11 -81.40
C VAL A 149 -55.79 3.84 -81.52
N GLU A 150 -56.47 3.43 -80.46
CA GLU A 150 -57.36 2.26 -80.45
C GLU A 150 -58.47 2.39 -81.47
N ARG A 151 -58.90 3.64 -81.75
CA ARG A 151 -59.90 3.96 -82.82
C ARG A 151 -59.26 4.22 -84.17
N LYS A 152 -58.00 3.98 -84.38
CA LYS A 152 -57.22 4.21 -85.60
C LYS A 152 -57.26 5.67 -86.09
N SER A 153 -57.46 6.62 -85.19
CA SER A 153 -57.59 8.05 -85.46
C SER A 153 -56.26 8.84 -85.23
N LEU A 154 -55.18 8.17 -84.77
CA LEU A 154 -53.87 8.78 -84.53
C LEU A 154 -52.72 7.92 -85.14
N PRO A 155 -51.76 8.51 -85.85
CA PRO A 155 -50.59 7.78 -86.38
C PRO A 155 -49.75 7.17 -85.22
N PRO A 156 -49.24 5.92 -85.38
CA PRO A 156 -48.46 5.23 -84.36
C PRO A 156 -47.21 6.00 -83.90
N ASN A 157 -46.51 6.72 -84.78
CA ASN A 157 -45.32 7.51 -84.45
C ASN A 157 -45.62 8.69 -83.51
N ASP A 158 -46.75 9.33 -83.60
CA ASP A 158 -47.12 10.44 -82.75
C ASP A 158 -47.51 9.94 -81.34
N PHE A 159 -48.16 8.78 -81.25
CA PHE A 159 -48.39 8.13 -79.95
C PHE A 159 -47.08 7.74 -79.24
N GLN A 160 -46.09 7.24 -79.95
CA GLN A 160 -44.77 6.89 -79.34
C GLN A 160 -44.13 8.09 -78.66
N LYS A 161 -44.22 9.31 -79.21
CA LYS A 161 -43.74 10.53 -78.60
C LYS A 161 -44.42 10.85 -77.27
N ILE A 162 -45.75 10.70 -77.23
CA ILE A 162 -46.56 10.95 -76.03
C ILE A 162 -46.27 9.88 -74.97
N GLU A 163 -46.14 8.62 -75.36
CA GLU A 163 -45.83 7.54 -74.46
C GLU A 163 -44.36 7.77 -73.81
N ALA A 164 -43.41 8.22 -74.61
CA ALA A 164 -42.07 8.57 -74.11
C ALA A 164 -42.15 9.76 -73.15
N ALA A 165 -42.96 10.81 -73.44
CA ALA A 165 -43.14 11.95 -72.54
C ALA A 165 -43.77 11.53 -71.21
N TYR A 166 -44.79 10.68 -71.23
CA TYR A 166 -45.41 10.12 -70.03
C TYR A 166 -44.43 9.32 -69.19
N LYS A 167 -43.67 8.40 -69.81
CA LYS A 167 -42.68 7.61 -69.10
C LYS A 167 -41.63 8.53 -68.46
N ALA A 168 -41.15 9.54 -69.19
CA ALA A 168 -40.18 10.49 -68.67
C ALA A 168 -40.74 11.31 -67.48
N ALA A 169 -41.97 11.75 -67.53
CA ALA A 169 -42.62 12.48 -66.44
C ALA A 169 -42.82 11.57 -65.21
N LYS A 170 -43.23 10.30 -65.47
CA LYS A 170 -43.34 9.29 -64.39
C LYS A 170 -42.02 9.06 -63.68
N GLU A 171 -40.94 8.80 -64.39
CA GLU A 171 -39.61 8.57 -63.79
C GLU A 171 -39.18 9.78 -63.01
N ARG A 172 -39.44 11.03 -63.43
CA ARG A 172 -39.16 12.23 -62.66
C ARG A 172 -39.96 12.31 -61.37
N TYR A 173 -41.25 11.98 -61.41
CA TYR A 173 -42.08 11.94 -60.20
C TYR A 173 -41.60 10.86 -59.21
N ASP A 174 -41.32 9.64 -59.70
CA ASP A 174 -40.85 8.54 -58.90
C ASP A 174 -39.51 8.89 -58.23
N MET A 175 -38.56 9.48 -58.97
CA MET A 175 -37.29 9.99 -58.39
C MET A 175 -37.49 11.08 -57.33
N ALA A 176 -38.45 12.00 -57.58
CA ALA A 176 -38.77 13.05 -56.60
C ALA A 176 -39.44 12.45 -55.33
N GLN A 177 -40.25 11.39 -55.50
CA GLN A 177 -40.91 10.68 -54.41
C GLN A 177 -39.90 9.85 -53.58
N GLU A 178 -38.95 9.19 -54.22
CA GLU A 178 -37.88 8.46 -53.51
C GLU A 178 -36.98 9.40 -52.71
N GLY A 179 -36.82 10.66 -53.14
CA GLY A 179 -36.07 11.69 -52.45
C GLY A 179 -34.54 11.45 -52.49
N THR A 180 -33.87 11.74 -51.39
CA THR A 180 -32.40 11.55 -51.28
C THR A 180 -32.07 10.06 -51.31
N ARG A 181 -31.04 9.68 -52.10
CA ARG A 181 -30.59 8.29 -52.20
C ARG A 181 -30.19 7.78 -50.82
N LYS A 182 -30.39 6.48 -50.57
CA LYS A 182 -30.04 5.84 -49.29
C LYS A 182 -28.58 5.97 -49.00
N GLU A 183 -27.72 5.87 -50.02
CA GLU A 183 -26.27 6.00 -49.91
C GLU A 183 -25.84 7.42 -49.51
N ASP A 184 -26.49 8.45 -50.10
CA ASP A 184 -26.19 9.85 -49.76
C ASP A 184 -26.64 10.19 -48.33
N ARG A 185 -27.79 9.64 -47.90
CA ARG A 185 -28.27 9.77 -46.54
C ARG A 185 -27.31 9.07 -45.54
N ALA A 186 -26.92 7.84 -45.86
CA ALA A 186 -25.98 7.09 -45.02
C ALA A 186 -24.60 7.81 -44.94
N ALA A 187 -24.16 8.42 -46.04
CA ALA A 187 -22.92 9.21 -46.02
C ALA A 187 -23.04 10.47 -45.14
N ALA A 188 -24.17 11.18 -45.21
CA ALA A 188 -24.43 12.36 -44.39
C ALA A 188 -24.50 11.99 -42.87
N THR A 189 -25.19 10.90 -42.55
CA THR A 189 -25.22 10.38 -41.16
C THR A 189 -23.83 9.98 -40.67
N ALA A 190 -23.04 9.28 -41.48
CA ALA A 190 -21.68 8.93 -41.12
C ALA A 190 -20.79 10.16 -40.88
N GLN A 191 -20.97 11.21 -41.71
CA GLN A 191 -20.27 12.49 -41.55
C GLN A 191 -20.67 13.20 -40.24
N ALA A 192 -21.95 13.20 -39.87
CA ALA A 192 -22.47 13.78 -38.64
C ALA A 192 -21.92 13.06 -37.41
N HIS A 193 -21.86 11.72 -37.45
CA HIS A 193 -21.28 10.92 -36.38
C HIS A 193 -19.77 11.18 -36.24
N ALA A 194 -19.01 11.30 -37.33
CA ALA A 194 -17.60 11.62 -37.31
C ALA A 194 -17.33 13.00 -36.68
N ALA A 195 -18.13 14.01 -37.04
CA ALA A 195 -18.02 15.34 -36.45
C ALA A 195 -18.41 15.38 -34.95
N ASP A 196 -19.40 14.59 -34.55
CA ASP A 196 -19.78 14.43 -33.13
C ASP A 196 -18.67 13.79 -32.31
N ALA A 197 -18.05 12.75 -32.83
CA ALA A 197 -16.89 12.10 -32.19
C ALA A 197 -15.73 13.08 -32.03
N GLN A 198 -15.43 13.89 -33.06
CA GLN A 198 -14.38 14.91 -32.98
C GLN A 198 -14.71 15.97 -31.91
N ALA A 199 -15.92 16.48 -31.83
CA ALA A 199 -16.33 17.44 -30.80
C ALA A 199 -16.21 16.84 -29.38
N SER A 200 -16.54 15.56 -29.24
CA SER A 200 -16.40 14.83 -27.97
C SER A 200 -14.94 14.66 -27.55
N GLU A 201 -14.05 14.42 -28.50
CA GLU A 201 -12.59 14.34 -28.24
C GLU A 201 -12.04 15.70 -27.77
N GLU A 202 -12.38 16.80 -28.44
CA GLU A 202 -11.91 18.13 -28.05
C GLU A 202 -12.51 18.56 -26.68
N ARG A 203 -13.73 18.15 -26.38
CA ARG A 203 -14.32 18.37 -25.06
C ARG A 203 -13.54 17.65 -23.98
N LYS A 204 -13.19 16.38 -24.22
CA LYS A 204 -12.33 15.64 -23.29
C LYS A 204 -10.97 16.30 -23.10
N ARG A 205 -10.33 16.77 -24.18
CA ARG A 205 -9.06 17.51 -24.07
C ARG A 205 -9.17 18.78 -23.24
N LEU A 206 -10.29 19.51 -23.35
CA LEU A 206 -10.57 20.67 -22.52
C LEU A 206 -10.78 20.26 -21.05
N ASP A 207 -11.51 19.18 -20.79
CA ASP A 207 -11.69 18.68 -19.43
C ASP A 207 -10.35 18.22 -18.81
N ASP A 208 -9.47 17.62 -19.61
CA ASP A 208 -8.12 17.17 -19.21
C ASP A 208 -7.16 18.36 -18.90
N THR A 209 -7.54 19.62 -19.16
CA THR A 209 -6.83 20.81 -18.67
C THR A 209 -6.96 21.00 -17.16
N ARG A 210 -7.92 20.34 -16.53
CA ARG A 210 -8.21 20.40 -15.10
C ARG A 210 -7.71 19.12 -14.45
N LEU A 211 -6.73 19.23 -13.57
CA LEU A 211 -6.16 18.10 -12.87
C LEU A 211 -6.96 17.80 -11.61
N LEU A 212 -7.60 16.66 -11.58
CA LEU A 212 -8.42 16.21 -10.45
C LEU A 212 -7.69 15.10 -9.66
N ALA A 213 -7.93 15.04 -8.36
CA ALA A 213 -7.41 13.96 -7.50
C ALA A 213 -8.10 12.62 -7.83
N PRO A 214 -7.36 11.56 -8.21
CA PRO A 214 -7.95 10.24 -8.49
C PRO A 214 -8.33 9.48 -7.22
N ILE A 215 -7.66 9.76 -6.10
CA ILE A 215 -7.88 9.18 -4.77
C ILE A 215 -7.98 10.29 -3.72
N SER A 216 -8.54 9.96 -2.55
CA SER A 216 -8.43 10.82 -1.37
C SER A 216 -7.11 10.53 -0.65
N GLY A 217 -6.50 11.54 -0.04
CA GLY A 217 -5.22 11.40 0.65
C GLY A 217 -4.55 12.74 0.90
N ASN A 218 -3.29 12.72 1.27
CA ASN A 218 -2.48 13.92 1.45
C ASN A 218 -1.53 14.12 0.27
N ILE A 219 -1.31 15.37 -0.12
CA ILE A 219 -0.30 15.71 -1.13
C ILE A 219 1.08 15.40 -0.52
N GLY A 220 1.72 14.36 -1.03
CA GLY A 220 3.06 13.98 -0.58
C GLY A 220 4.16 14.78 -1.25
N MET A 221 3.96 15.17 -2.51
CA MET A 221 4.95 15.92 -3.29
C MET A 221 4.26 16.79 -4.34
N ARG A 222 4.76 18.02 -4.52
CA ARG A 222 4.34 18.97 -5.54
C ARG A 222 5.54 19.37 -6.40
N ARG A 223 5.49 19.05 -7.69
CA ARG A 223 6.59 19.29 -8.65
C ARG A 223 6.24 20.34 -9.68
N VAL A 224 5.25 21.19 -9.41
CA VAL A 224 4.78 22.18 -10.38
C VAL A 224 4.41 23.49 -9.67
N ASP A 225 4.77 24.59 -10.31
CA ASP A 225 4.43 25.94 -9.88
C ASP A 225 3.59 26.67 -10.94
N PRO A 226 2.76 27.66 -10.54
CA PRO A 226 2.07 28.51 -11.48
C PRO A 226 3.06 29.19 -12.44
N GLY A 227 2.71 29.23 -13.72
CA GLY A 227 3.54 29.80 -14.79
C GLY A 227 4.47 28.78 -15.48
N GLN A 228 4.70 27.61 -14.93
CA GLN A 228 5.49 26.57 -15.56
C GLN A 228 4.73 25.89 -16.71
N THR A 229 5.47 25.41 -17.70
CA THR A 229 4.93 24.59 -18.79
C THR A 229 5.21 23.13 -18.49
N VAL A 230 4.16 22.31 -18.57
CA VAL A 230 4.21 20.86 -18.34
C VAL A 230 3.88 20.09 -19.61
N ALA A 231 4.53 18.95 -19.78
CA ALA A 231 4.20 18.01 -20.85
C ALA A 231 3.14 17.01 -20.35
N ALA A 232 2.34 16.50 -21.29
CA ALA A 232 1.39 15.42 -21.00
C ALA A 232 2.10 14.20 -20.40
N GLY A 233 1.49 13.58 -19.39
CA GLY A 233 2.00 12.37 -18.72
C GLY A 233 3.13 12.61 -17.72
N THR A 234 3.59 13.85 -17.52
CA THR A 234 4.61 14.15 -16.50
C THR A 234 3.97 14.26 -15.13
N PRO A 235 4.34 13.43 -14.13
CA PRO A 235 3.79 13.51 -12.78
C PRO A 235 4.11 14.83 -12.11
N VAL A 236 3.07 15.55 -11.69
CA VAL A 236 3.18 16.86 -11.05
C VAL A 236 2.80 16.85 -9.56
N PHE A 237 1.99 15.88 -9.15
CA PHE A 237 1.67 15.64 -7.73
C PHE A 237 1.81 14.16 -7.42
N SER A 238 2.15 13.87 -6.14
CA SER A 238 1.99 12.55 -5.57
C SER A 238 0.97 12.63 -4.44
N ILE A 239 -0.07 11.83 -4.48
CA ILE A 239 -1.10 11.75 -3.44
C ILE A 239 -0.90 10.44 -2.70
N VAL A 240 -0.83 10.51 -1.38
CA VAL A 240 -0.60 9.36 -0.51
C VAL A 240 -1.75 9.25 0.49
N GLU A 241 -2.45 8.13 0.48
CA GLU A 241 -3.42 7.82 1.51
C GLU A 241 -2.69 7.26 2.74
N ILE A 242 -2.79 7.97 3.87
CA ILE A 242 -2.11 7.64 5.12
C ILE A 242 -3.04 7.18 6.24
N ASN A 243 -4.30 6.92 5.95
CA ASN A 243 -5.25 6.33 6.90
C ASN A 243 -6.23 5.39 6.18
N PRO A 244 -6.04 4.06 6.34
CA PRO A 244 -4.97 3.39 7.09
C PRO A 244 -3.59 3.49 6.40
N VAL A 245 -2.50 3.21 7.11
CA VAL A 245 -1.18 3.01 6.52
C VAL A 245 -0.89 1.51 6.35
N LYS A 246 0.02 1.18 5.45
CA LYS A 246 0.60 -0.15 5.29
C LYS A 246 2.02 -0.13 5.85
N VAL A 247 2.35 -1.06 6.73
CA VAL A 247 3.73 -1.29 7.17
C VAL A 247 4.25 -2.50 6.41
N ARG A 248 5.25 -2.29 5.56
CA ARG A 248 5.92 -3.33 4.80
C ARG A 248 7.13 -3.80 5.56
N VAL A 249 7.15 -5.08 5.95
CA VAL A 249 8.26 -5.71 6.67
C VAL A 249 8.77 -6.93 5.93
N GLY A 250 10.07 -7.22 6.09
CA GLY A 250 10.71 -8.42 5.57
C GLY A 250 10.79 -9.51 6.63
N VAL A 251 10.08 -10.61 6.44
CA VAL A 251 10.11 -11.77 7.34
C VAL A 251 11.02 -12.85 6.75
N PRO A 252 12.03 -13.34 7.49
CA PRO A 252 12.93 -14.42 7.04
C PRO A 252 12.16 -15.71 6.70
N GLU A 253 12.70 -16.48 5.75
CA GLU A 253 12.12 -17.77 5.32
C GLU A 253 11.91 -18.73 6.50
N ALA A 254 12.81 -18.78 7.46
CA ALA A 254 12.71 -19.65 8.63
C ALA A 254 11.51 -19.32 9.54
N GLU A 255 10.95 -18.12 9.45
CA GLU A 255 9.87 -17.64 10.32
C GLU A 255 8.54 -17.40 9.61
N ILE A 256 8.54 -17.40 8.28
CA ILE A 256 7.32 -17.07 7.50
C ILE A 256 6.16 -18.05 7.76
N ALA A 257 6.47 -19.32 8.05
CA ALA A 257 5.45 -20.33 8.38
C ALA A 257 4.64 -20.01 9.65
N LYS A 258 5.16 -19.14 10.53
CA LYS A 258 4.49 -18.67 11.75
C LYS A 258 3.55 -17.49 11.51
N VAL A 259 3.63 -16.86 10.33
CA VAL A 259 2.84 -15.69 9.96
C VAL A 259 1.65 -16.13 9.09
N HIS A 260 0.46 -15.66 9.44
CA HIS A 260 -0.75 -15.95 8.66
C HIS A 260 -1.53 -14.65 8.40
N GLN A 261 -2.31 -14.65 7.35
CA GLN A 261 -3.18 -13.52 7.02
C GLN A 261 -4.21 -13.32 8.13
N GLY A 262 -4.45 -12.06 8.50
CA GLY A 262 -5.33 -11.70 9.61
C GLY A 262 -4.65 -11.74 10.99
N ALA A 263 -3.39 -12.20 11.09
CA ALA A 263 -2.65 -12.20 12.34
C ALA A 263 -2.56 -10.78 12.93
N ALA A 264 -2.73 -10.69 14.25
CA ALA A 264 -2.51 -9.44 14.98
C ALA A 264 -1.02 -9.08 14.94
N ALA A 265 -0.74 -7.79 14.82
CA ALA A 265 0.61 -7.28 14.88
C ALA A 265 0.65 -5.99 15.71
N GLU A 266 1.75 -5.81 16.41
CA GLU A 266 2.09 -4.60 17.14
C GLU A 266 3.22 -3.90 16.40
N ILE A 267 2.99 -2.64 16.05
CA ILE A 267 3.94 -1.83 15.29
C ILE A 267 4.52 -0.77 16.22
N SER A 268 5.83 -0.61 16.21
CA SER A 268 6.52 0.49 16.88
C SER A 268 7.40 1.24 15.87
N ALA A 269 7.50 2.54 16.02
CA ALA A 269 8.43 3.37 15.25
C ALA A 269 9.41 4.04 16.23
N PRO A 270 10.73 3.84 16.06
CA PRO A 270 11.73 4.44 16.94
C PRO A 270 11.64 5.96 17.04
N SER A 271 11.21 6.62 15.95
CA SER A 271 10.99 8.08 15.88
C SER A 271 9.80 8.58 16.69
N LEU A 272 8.98 7.71 17.26
CA LEU A 272 7.78 8.05 18.01
C LEU A 272 7.84 7.60 19.49
N ASP A 273 9.00 7.68 20.10
CA ASP A 273 9.24 7.37 21.52
C ASP A 273 8.68 6.02 21.97
N GLY A 274 8.73 5.01 21.09
CA GLY A 274 8.26 3.66 21.37
C GLY A 274 6.74 3.52 21.44
N ARG A 275 5.96 4.48 20.92
CA ARG A 275 4.49 4.34 20.76
C ARG A 275 4.17 3.10 19.95
N ARG A 276 3.15 2.37 20.41
CA ARG A 276 2.71 1.12 19.80
C ARG A 276 1.38 1.31 19.10
N PHE A 277 1.30 0.74 17.91
CA PHE A 277 0.11 0.79 17.07
C PHE A 277 -0.35 -0.63 16.77
N ALA A 278 -1.63 -0.90 16.96
CA ALA A 278 -2.20 -2.20 16.62
C ALA A 278 -2.46 -2.29 15.11
N GLY A 279 -2.04 -3.38 14.50
CA GLY A 279 -2.25 -3.67 13.08
C GLY A 279 -2.67 -5.11 12.85
N LYS A 280 -3.00 -5.43 11.60
CA LYS A 280 -3.31 -6.78 11.14
C LYS A 280 -2.56 -7.10 9.86
N VAL A 281 -2.04 -8.30 9.76
CA VAL A 281 -1.42 -8.80 8.52
C VAL A 281 -2.48 -8.86 7.41
N ALA A 282 -2.29 -8.05 6.38
CA ALA A 282 -3.20 -7.98 5.24
C ALA A 282 -2.72 -8.85 4.08
N ILE A 283 -1.43 -8.82 3.77
CA ILE A 283 -0.85 -9.51 2.62
C ILE A 283 0.46 -10.17 3.04
N ILE A 284 0.66 -11.39 2.58
CA ILE A 284 1.92 -12.13 2.67
C ILE A 284 2.39 -12.37 1.23
N GLY A 285 3.58 -11.91 0.91
CA GLY A 285 4.19 -12.10 -0.41
C GLY A 285 4.44 -13.58 -0.70
N VAL A 286 4.18 -13.98 -1.92
CA VAL A 286 4.35 -15.40 -2.35
C VAL A 286 5.77 -15.74 -2.82
N ALA A 287 6.63 -14.73 -2.97
CA ALA A 287 8.02 -14.88 -3.38
C ALA A 287 8.94 -14.15 -2.40
N ALA A 288 10.07 -14.76 -2.10
CA ALA A 288 11.12 -14.11 -1.31
C ALA A 288 11.90 -13.12 -2.18
N GLU A 289 12.30 -12.01 -1.58
CA GLU A 289 13.24 -11.06 -2.18
C GLU A 289 14.61 -11.75 -2.34
N PRO A 290 15.16 -11.87 -3.55
CA PRO A 290 16.38 -12.65 -3.77
C PRO A 290 17.59 -12.15 -2.97
N THR A 291 17.69 -10.84 -2.76
CA THR A 291 18.83 -10.20 -2.09
C THR A 291 18.82 -10.43 -0.58
N SER A 292 17.66 -10.27 0.06
CA SER A 292 17.50 -10.35 1.52
C SER A 292 17.02 -11.72 1.99
N ARG A 293 16.53 -12.59 1.11
CA ARG A 293 15.86 -13.87 1.41
C ARG A 293 14.72 -13.73 2.42
N THR A 294 13.98 -12.61 2.31
CA THR A 294 12.84 -12.32 3.16
C THR A 294 11.56 -12.28 2.34
N TYR A 295 10.47 -12.70 2.95
CA TYR A 295 9.13 -12.55 2.38
C TYR A 295 8.55 -11.20 2.80
N THR A 296 8.02 -10.45 1.85
CA THR A 296 7.34 -9.19 2.15
C THR A 296 6.00 -9.46 2.81
N VAL A 297 5.82 -8.94 4.04
CA VAL A 297 4.54 -8.95 4.75
C VAL A 297 4.05 -7.51 4.87
N LYS A 298 2.79 -7.27 4.47
CA LYS A 298 2.15 -5.95 4.59
C LYS A 298 1.12 -5.99 5.70
N ILE A 299 1.28 -5.11 6.67
CA ILE A 299 0.43 -4.98 7.86
C ILE A 299 -0.37 -3.70 7.73
N LEU A 300 -1.68 -3.79 7.83
CA LEU A 300 -2.59 -2.65 7.80
C LEU A 300 -2.73 -2.09 9.22
N VAL A 301 -2.49 -0.79 9.35
CA VAL A 301 -2.50 -0.09 10.64
C VAL A 301 -3.42 1.14 10.54
N PRO A 302 -4.49 1.22 11.35
CA PRO A 302 -5.29 2.44 11.45
C PRO A 302 -4.47 3.63 11.94
N ASN A 303 -4.58 4.76 11.28
CA ASN A 303 -3.81 5.97 11.57
C ASN A 303 -4.71 7.23 11.56
N PRO A 304 -5.71 7.30 12.46
CA PRO A 304 -6.73 8.37 12.44
C PRO A 304 -6.17 9.78 12.70
N GLY A 305 -5.03 9.89 13.39
CA GLY A 305 -4.23 11.11 13.40
C GLY A 305 -2.96 10.82 12.61
N PRO A 306 -2.53 11.61 11.64
CA PRO A 306 -1.42 11.30 10.74
C PRO A 306 -0.06 11.27 11.46
N VAL A 307 0.07 10.35 12.43
CA VAL A 307 1.27 10.18 13.27
C VAL A 307 2.30 9.30 12.54
N LEU A 308 1.83 8.22 11.91
CA LEU A 308 2.66 7.38 11.05
C LEU A 308 2.71 8.01 9.65
N LEU A 309 3.88 8.42 9.23
CA LEU A 309 4.11 9.02 7.91
C LEU A 309 4.79 8.01 6.98
N ALA A 310 4.47 8.07 5.71
CA ALA A 310 5.13 7.25 4.68
C ALA A 310 6.66 7.53 4.67
N GLY A 311 7.45 6.47 4.57
CA GLY A 311 8.92 6.52 4.65
C GLY A 311 9.50 6.32 6.05
N MET A 312 8.71 6.35 7.11
CA MET A 312 9.21 6.04 8.47
C MET A 312 9.66 4.58 8.57
N VAL A 313 10.76 4.37 9.29
CA VAL A 313 11.18 3.02 9.71
C VAL A 313 10.24 2.54 10.81
N ALA A 314 9.81 1.29 10.72
CA ALA A 314 8.95 0.66 11.71
C ALA A 314 9.41 -0.76 12.02
N GLU A 315 9.21 -1.16 13.27
CA GLU A 315 9.38 -2.53 13.73
C GLU A 315 8.00 -3.15 13.96
N ALA A 316 7.80 -4.35 13.45
CA ALA A 316 6.58 -5.10 13.64
C ALA A 316 6.84 -6.35 14.45
N ARG A 317 6.00 -6.59 15.46
CA ARG A 317 5.88 -7.86 16.16
C ARG A 317 4.57 -8.52 15.74
N ILE A 318 4.68 -9.57 14.96
CA ILE A 318 3.54 -10.32 14.41
C ILE A 318 3.29 -11.52 15.32
N PHE A 319 2.06 -11.71 15.80
CA PHE A 319 1.69 -12.79 16.69
C PHE A 319 1.23 -14.02 15.91
N GLY A 320 1.91 -15.14 16.13
CA GLY A 320 1.54 -16.44 15.55
C GLY A 320 0.35 -17.09 16.27
N PRO A 321 -0.21 -18.16 15.69
CA PRO A 321 -1.32 -18.91 16.27
C PRO A 321 -0.89 -19.80 17.45
N ALA A 322 0.38 -20.21 17.46
CA ALA A 322 0.91 -21.11 18.48
C ALA A 322 1.12 -20.37 19.80
N LYS A 323 0.74 -21.00 20.89
CA LYS A 323 1.10 -20.56 22.23
C LYS A 323 2.35 -21.31 22.68
N VAL A 324 3.37 -20.57 23.05
CA VAL A 324 4.60 -21.11 23.62
C VAL A 324 4.52 -20.99 25.13
N LYS A 325 4.78 -22.09 25.83
CA LYS A 325 4.95 -22.08 27.29
C LYS A 325 6.38 -21.69 27.58
N SER A 326 6.59 -20.60 28.27
CA SER A 326 7.90 -20.15 28.75
C SER A 326 7.89 -20.14 30.27
N LEU A 327 9.05 -20.47 30.84
CA LEU A 327 9.29 -20.31 32.25
C LEU A 327 9.67 -18.87 32.54
N THR A 328 9.06 -18.26 33.54
CA THR A 328 9.42 -16.91 33.99
C THR A 328 9.81 -16.91 35.44
N ILE A 329 10.74 -16.06 35.80
CA ILE A 329 11.18 -15.78 37.18
C ILE A 329 11.28 -14.27 37.39
N PRO A 330 11.16 -13.75 38.61
CA PRO A 330 11.42 -12.34 38.88
C PRO A 330 12.81 -11.93 38.37
N GLY A 331 12.92 -10.78 37.69
CA GLY A 331 14.17 -10.30 37.12
C GLY A 331 15.28 -10.15 38.16
N GLU A 332 14.92 -9.86 39.41
CA GLU A 332 15.83 -9.75 40.54
C GLU A 332 16.52 -11.06 40.92
N ALA A 333 15.95 -12.21 40.53
CA ALA A 333 16.54 -13.54 40.79
C ALA A 333 17.74 -13.85 39.90
N VAL A 334 17.89 -13.14 38.79
CA VAL A 334 19.02 -13.32 37.86
C VAL A 334 20.17 -12.46 38.33
N VAL A 335 21.29 -13.11 38.66
CA VAL A 335 22.54 -12.46 39.10
C VAL A 335 23.68 -12.83 38.14
N PRO A 336 24.61 -11.95 37.83
CA PRO A 336 25.76 -12.31 37.02
C PRO A 336 26.70 -13.28 37.80
N ASP A 337 27.20 -14.30 37.10
CA ASP A 337 28.28 -15.13 37.64
C ASP A 337 29.62 -14.34 37.61
N PRO A 338 30.71 -14.85 38.20
CA PRO A 338 32.01 -14.18 38.17
C PRO A 338 32.58 -13.90 36.77
N GLN A 339 32.05 -14.55 35.73
CA GLN A 339 32.38 -14.32 34.33
C GLN A 339 31.38 -13.36 33.63
N GLY A 340 30.40 -12.85 34.38
CA GLY A 340 29.40 -11.93 33.85
C GLY A 340 28.19 -12.61 33.13
N ALA A 341 28.12 -13.94 33.15
CA ALA A 341 26.99 -14.66 32.53
C ALA A 341 25.77 -14.71 33.48
N PRO A 342 24.53 -14.68 32.91
CA PRO A 342 23.32 -14.80 33.73
C PRO A 342 23.26 -16.12 34.48
N ASN A 343 23.05 -16.03 35.80
CA ASN A 343 23.00 -17.16 36.73
C ASN A 343 21.84 -17.00 37.70
N VAL A 344 21.29 -18.10 38.16
CA VAL A 344 20.26 -18.16 39.22
C VAL A 344 20.68 -19.13 40.30
N PHE A 345 20.29 -18.88 41.54
CA PHE A 345 20.53 -19.83 42.61
C PHE A 345 19.34 -20.74 42.80
N VAL A 346 19.57 -22.05 42.66
CA VAL A 346 18.57 -23.10 42.83
C VAL A 346 18.72 -23.70 44.22
N TYR A 347 17.63 -23.77 44.97
CA TYR A 347 17.60 -24.37 46.30
C TYR A 347 17.42 -25.89 46.23
N SER A 348 18.31 -26.60 46.94
CA SER A 348 18.20 -28.05 47.16
C SER A 348 17.66 -28.34 48.54
N ALA A 349 16.45 -28.88 48.60
CA ALA A 349 15.76 -29.20 49.87
C ALA A 349 16.49 -30.26 50.71
N ASP A 350 17.09 -31.26 50.05
CA ASP A 350 17.82 -32.35 50.68
C ASP A 350 19.07 -31.89 51.45
N ARG A 351 19.71 -30.86 50.95
CA ARG A 351 20.98 -30.36 51.47
C ARG A 351 20.84 -29.02 52.21
N LYS A 352 19.64 -28.39 52.15
CA LYS A 352 19.41 -27.02 52.64
C LYS A 352 20.44 -26.00 52.10
N ARG A 353 20.89 -26.18 50.87
CA ARG A 353 21.92 -25.39 50.20
C ARG A 353 21.46 -24.86 48.86
N VAL A 354 22.08 -23.78 48.43
CA VAL A 354 21.85 -23.20 47.11
C VAL A 354 23.01 -23.46 46.16
N TYR A 355 22.70 -23.70 44.88
CA TYR A 355 23.68 -23.96 43.83
C TYR A 355 23.42 -22.99 42.69
N GLY A 356 24.47 -22.35 42.19
CA GLY A 356 24.41 -21.49 41.02
C GLY A 356 24.16 -22.32 39.76
N ARG A 357 23.21 -21.89 38.97
CA ARG A 357 22.92 -22.51 37.71
C ARG A 357 22.85 -21.44 36.61
N ARG A 358 23.72 -21.59 35.60
CA ARG A 358 23.73 -20.72 34.45
C ARG A 358 22.43 -20.88 33.67
N VAL A 359 21.80 -19.77 33.29
CA VAL A 359 20.55 -19.74 32.56
C VAL A 359 20.67 -18.87 31.33
N GLU A 360 19.88 -19.18 30.31
CA GLU A 360 19.74 -18.33 29.14
C GLU A 360 18.47 -17.51 29.28
N VAL A 361 18.67 -16.19 29.36
CA VAL A 361 17.60 -15.22 29.61
C VAL A 361 16.94 -14.83 28.26
N GLY A 362 15.60 -14.81 28.24
CA GLY A 362 14.81 -14.39 27.09
C GLY A 362 14.30 -12.95 27.23
N LEU A 363 13.06 -12.73 26.78
CA LEU A 363 12.42 -11.41 26.80
C LEU A 363 11.86 -11.08 28.19
N PRO A 364 11.86 -9.79 28.61
CA PRO A 364 11.19 -9.36 29.81
C PRO A 364 9.65 -9.50 29.67
N VAL A 365 8.99 -9.98 30.71
CA VAL A 365 7.55 -10.17 30.81
C VAL A 365 7.05 -9.45 32.07
N GLY A 366 6.72 -8.17 31.95
CA GLY A 366 6.43 -7.33 33.12
C GLY A 366 7.64 -7.20 34.03
N ASN A 367 7.50 -7.59 35.33
CA ASN A 367 8.59 -7.62 36.29
C ASN A 367 9.35 -8.97 36.29
N GLU A 368 8.93 -9.92 35.46
CA GLU A 368 9.56 -11.22 35.33
C GLU A 368 10.40 -11.28 34.05
N VAL A 369 11.31 -12.24 33.99
CA VAL A 369 12.16 -12.49 32.83
C VAL A 369 11.98 -13.93 32.38
N GLU A 370 11.85 -14.14 31.08
CA GLU A 370 11.78 -15.47 30.49
C GLU A 370 13.09 -16.21 30.61
N ILE A 371 13.04 -17.50 30.94
CA ILE A 371 14.18 -18.40 30.92
C ILE A 371 14.00 -19.37 29.77
N ARG A 372 14.93 -19.28 28.79
CA ARG A 372 14.93 -20.14 27.60
C ARG A 372 15.52 -21.52 27.85
N SER A 373 16.57 -21.55 28.68
CA SER A 373 17.25 -22.80 29.04
C SER A 373 17.90 -22.70 30.43
N GLY A 374 18.17 -23.85 31.05
CA GLY A 374 18.84 -23.93 32.34
C GLY A 374 17.94 -24.27 33.52
N LEU A 375 16.59 -24.16 33.39
CA LEU A 375 15.60 -24.60 34.39
C LEU A 375 14.60 -25.58 33.81
N SER A 376 14.11 -26.53 34.62
CA SER A 376 13.07 -27.49 34.24
C SER A 376 11.67 -27.11 34.70
N GLY A 377 11.54 -26.04 35.53
CA GLY A 377 10.30 -25.54 36.04
C GLY A 377 9.81 -26.16 37.36
N SER A 378 10.47 -27.23 37.82
CA SER A 378 10.18 -27.87 39.14
C SER A 378 11.10 -27.40 40.25
N GLU A 379 12.16 -26.68 39.92
CA GLU A 379 13.15 -26.19 40.88
C GLU A 379 12.60 -24.99 41.66
N GLN A 380 13.15 -24.83 42.87
CA GLN A 380 12.92 -23.62 43.65
C GLN A 380 14.09 -22.65 43.46
N VAL A 381 13.79 -21.50 42.87
CA VAL A 381 14.79 -20.45 42.60
C VAL A 381 14.75 -19.40 43.71
N VAL A 382 15.91 -18.97 44.16
CA VAL A 382 16.06 -17.88 45.15
C VAL A 382 15.67 -16.55 44.50
N VAL A 383 14.63 -15.92 45.00
CA VAL A 383 14.11 -14.64 44.52
C VAL A 383 14.42 -13.45 45.42
N ALA A 384 14.80 -13.68 46.67
CA ALA A 384 15.32 -12.66 47.59
C ALA A 384 16.44 -13.20 48.45
N GLY A 385 17.44 -12.37 48.77
CA GLY A 385 18.63 -12.76 49.49
C GLY A 385 19.79 -13.29 48.61
N GLN A 386 19.61 -13.30 47.26
CA GLN A 386 20.57 -13.81 46.28
C GLN A 386 21.97 -13.11 46.34
N GLN A 387 22.03 -11.87 46.83
CA GLN A 387 23.30 -11.12 46.95
C GLN A 387 24.15 -11.59 48.12
N LYS A 388 23.57 -12.32 49.08
CA LYS A 388 24.26 -12.79 50.30
C LYS A 388 24.67 -14.27 50.21
N VAL A 389 24.25 -14.98 49.17
CA VAL A 389 24.58 -16.40 48.99
C VAL A 389 25.67 -16.62 47.95
N ARG A 390 26.42 -17.69 48.11
CA ARG A 390 27.42 -18.19 47.16
C ARG A 390 27.16 -19.67 46.89
N GLU A 391 27.87 -20.21 45.93
CA GLU A 391 27.83 -21.63 45.63
C GLU A 391 27.98 -22.49 46.89
N GLY A 392 27.01 -23.36 47.16
CA GLY A 392 27.00 -24.23 48.31
C GLY A 392 26.64 -23.59 49.66
N SER A 393 26.23 -22.33 49.73
CA SER A 393 25.79 -21.66 50.95
C SER A 393 24.64 -22.38 51.64
N LEU A 394 24.72 -22.52 52.95
CA LEU A 394 23.61 -23.03 53.81
C LEU A 394 22.55 -21.93 53.94
N VAL A 395 21.33 -22.24 53.64
CA VAL A 395 20.24 -21.26 53.65
C VAL A 395 19.02 -21.76 54.45
N GLU A 396 18.28 -20.80 54.97
CA GLU A 396 16.97 -21.03 55.59
C GLU A 396 15.92 -20.26 54.81
N ILE A 397 14.82 -20.95 54.49
CA ILE A 397 13.72 -20.32 53.81
C ILE A 397 13.02 -19.38 54.78
N ALA A 398 13.19 -18.08 54.61
CA ALA A 398 12.42 -17.09 55.35
C ALA A 398 10.97 -17.18 54.85
N GLY A 399 10.06 -17.44 55.80
CA GLY A 399 8.64 -17.63 55.46
C GLY A 399 8.07 -16.52 54.59
N GLY A 400 7.83 -16.84 53.31
CA GLY A 400 7.19 -15.95 52.38
C GLY A 400 5.73 -15.80 52.75
N ALA A 401 5.24 -14.59 52.76
CA ALA A 401 3.81 -14.34 52.77
C ALA A 401 3.16 -15.09 51.63
N ARG A 402 2.03 -15.75 51.95
CA ARG A 402 1.12 -16.46 51.02
C ARG A 402 0.61 -15.59 49.91
#